data_a8766a7c0661c20be873adf0b60de9db
#
_entry.id   a8766a7c0661c20be873adf0b60de9db
#
_cell.length_a   1.000
_cell.length_b   1.000
_cell.length_c   1.000
_cell.angle_alpha   90.00
_cell.angle_beta   90.00
_cell.angle_gamma   90.00
#
_symmetry.space_group_name_H-M   'P 1'
#
loop_
_entity.id
_entity.type
_entity.pdbx_description
1 polymer ?
#
loop_
_entity_poly.entity_id
_entity_poly.type
_entity_poly.pdbx_seq_one_letter_code
_entity_poly.pdbx_strand_id
1 'polypeptide(L)'
;MFKFILPLCLILSLNSFAQNCNCDSVFIQSKQLVEENYAGWFDKITEKNRPDYINWSEKKFNEIKGVTNDSICAKQLQNWISYFNDKHLRILFTKPKSNTTQSKTNALKILTHNLSVDEANDYFKKTKSPDPIEGIYSHPSYQLAITKIKPNLFYATILSTTNENWKPNEVKLTIIKKGKEYLGTFYDGDKSDFSTHKVKLEDNILDFDIAFFEKQSPNVKNKLDLTEYEISKDKDAPSLHFKENVAIWKFPTFYSNSEEQTAYLLEKYKVQLENTSEWIIDLRGNDGGDYRVGWQLINYIYTKPIIKYNAESRLTKQNNEMWFNSFMKSYYEQSDDKIKKVIDEEVAKMNQNIGKMYNGSNLPFETITINKPFINPKKIALLIDENTVSSGELFTMLARQSDKVVVMGNNSGGMMDYGNILRYKTQCSTIRIQVPMDRMLWIDTGFFVDKEGLKPDVYLQVNNLIEQAIDRLKK
;
A
#
# COMPACT_ATOMS: atom_id res chain seq x y z
N MET A 1 -30.45 55.88 38.87
CA MET A 1 -30.55 55.67 37.41
C MET A 1 -29.20 55.22 36.90
N PHE A 2 -28.97 53.91 36.83
CA PHE A 2 -27.76 53.34 36.21
C PHE A 2 -28.15 52.83 34.82
N LYS A 3 -27.58 53.42 33.78
CA LYS A 3 -27.72 52.97 32.39
C LYS A 3 -26.71 51.87 32.14
N PHE A 4 -27.18 50.62 31.90
CA PHE A 4 -26.38 49.53 31.35
C PHE A 4 -26.20 49.76 29.85
N ILE A 5 -24.95 49.90 29.43
CA ILE A 5 -24.54 49.89 28.01
C ILE A 5 -24.12 48.46 27.71
N LEU A 6 -24.92 47.74 26.88
CA LEU A 6 -24.60 46.41 26.35
C LEU A 6 -23.60 46.57 25.21
N PRO A 7 -22.43 45.91 25.19
CA PRO A 7 -21.56 45.92 24.03
C PRO A 7 -22.13 44.97 22.95
N LEU A 8 -22.39 45.54 21.78
CA LEU A 8 -22.78 44.87 20.57
C LEU A 8 -21.53 44.09 20.03
N CYS A 9 -21.40 42.79 20.32
CA CYS A 9 -20.42 41.94 19.70
C CYS A 9 -20.77 41.72 18.21
N LEU A 10 -20.07 42.40 17.32
CA LEU A 10 -20.09 42.14 15.90
C LEU A 10 -19.44 40.76 15.69
N ILE A 11 -20.22 39.74 15.43
CA ILE A 11 -19.76 38.42 14.94
C ILE A 11 -19.37 38.65 13.48
N LEU A 12 -18.09 38.88 13.23
CA LEU A 12 -17.50 38.75 11.90
C LEU A 12 -17.54 37.26 11.50
N SER A 13 -18.52 36.88 10.71
CA SER A 13 -18.52 35.62 10.00
C SER A 13 -17.31 35.60 9.05
N LEU A 14 -16.25 34.93 9.47
CA LEU A 14 -15.15 34.55 8.59
C LEU A 14 -15.71 33.55 7.56
N ASN A 15 -16.16 34.07 6.44
CA ASN A 15 -16.38 33.25 5.27
C ASN A 15 -15.01 32.66 4.89
N SER A 16 -14.79 31.37 5.16
CA SER A 16 -13.69 30.59 4.59
C SER A 16 -13.94 30.51 3.08
N PHE A 17 -13.51 31.51 2.34
CA PHE A 17 -13.36 31.37 0.91
C PHE A 17 -12.31 30.25 0.71
N ALA A 18 -12.66 29.23 -0.06
CA ALA A 18 -11.69 28.30 -0.60
C ALA A 18 -10.60 29.14 -1.26
N GLN A 19 -9.43 29.17 -0.68
CA GLN A 19 -8.34 30.02 -1.12
C GLN A 19 -7.90 29.46 -2.48
N ASN A 20 -8.21 30.19 -3.56
CA ASN A 20 -7.70 29.85 -4.89
C ASN A 20 -6.18 29.75 -4.80
N CYS A 21 -5.60 28.66 -5.31
CA CYS A 21 -4.17 28.47 -5.30
C CYS A 21 -3.47 29.61 -6.04
N ASN A 22 -2.55 30.27 -5.36
CA ASN A 22 -1.60 31.17 -6.02
C ASN A 22 -0.42 30.32 -6.51
N CYS A 23 -0.38 30.04 -7.80
CA CYS A 23 0.62 29.15 -8.37
C CYS A 23 2.05 29.71 -8.28
N ASP A 24 2.22 31.02 -8.27
CA ASP A 24 3.53 31.69 -8.08
C ASP A 24 4.13 31.27 -6.72
N SER A 25 3.33 31.38 -5.66
CA SER A 25 3.73 30.99 -4.30
C SER A 25 3.98 29.50 -4.17
N VAL A 26 3.14 28.66 -4.81
CA VAL A 26 3.31 27.20 -4.83
C VAL A 26 4.60 26.81 -5.55
N PHE A 27 4.96 27.48 -6.65
CA PHE A 27 6.21 27.24 -7.36
C PHE A 27 7.43 27.57 -6.49
N ILE A 28 7.44 28.76 -5.87
CA ILE A 28 8.54 29.19 -5.00
C ILE A 28 8.73 28.21 -3.86
N GLN A 29 7.65 27.79 -3.20
CA GLN A 29 7.68 26.82 -2.13
C GLN A 29 8.17 25.44 -2.63
N SER A 30 7.66 24.97 -3.79
CA SER A 30 8.07 23.69 -4.36
C SER A 30 9.54 23.69 -4.74
N LYS A 31 10.04 24.78 -5.31
CA LYS A 31 11.45 24.95 -5.65
C LYS A 31 12.33 24.87 -4.40
N GLN A 32 11.96 25.58 -3.35
CA GLN A 32 12.69 25.53 -2.07
C GLN A 32 12.68 24.11 -1.49
N LEU A 33 11.52 23.44 -1.45
CA LEU A 33 11.40 22.07 -0.95
C LEU A 33 12.31 21.08 -1.70
N VAL A 34 12.39 21.19 -3.02
CA VAL A 34 13.28 20.33 -3.81
C VAL A 34 14.74 20.66 -3.56
N GLU A 35 15.12 21.94 -3.62
CA GLU A 35 16.51 22.38 -3.44
C GLU A 35 17.06 22.00 -2.06
N GLU A 36 16.23 22.04 -1.02
CA GLU A 36 16.63 21.73 0.35
C GLU A 36 16.60 20.24 0.66
N ASN A 37 15.59 19.48 0.15
CA ASN A 37 15.24 18.18 0.67
C ASN A 37 15.48 16.99 -0.29
N TYR A 38 15.65 17.24 -1.59
CA TYR A 38 15.81 16.17 -2.58
C TYR A 38 17.19 15.52 -2.49
N ALA A 39 17.26 14.22 -2.25
CA ALA A 39 18.51 13.48 -2.09
C ALA A 39 19.40 13.51 -3.36
N GLY A 40 18.78 13.51 -4.54
CA GLY A 40 19.49 13.59 -5.82
C GLY A 40 20.01 14.99 -6.19
N TRP A 41 19.80 15.98 -5.33
CA TRP A 41 20.15 17.37 -5.65
C TRP A 41 21.61 17.53 -6.10
N PHE A 42 22.55 16.95 -5.36
CA PHE A 42 23.99 17.13 -5.63
C PHE A 42 24.47 16.34 -6.84
N ASP A 43 23.79 15.26 -7.23
CA ASP A 43 24.07 14.50 -8.45
C ASP A 43 23.50 15.22 -9.69
N LYS A 44 22.31 15.80 -9.55
CA LYS A 44 21.59 16.42 -10.66
C LYS A 44 21.97 17.85 -10.93
N ILE A 45 22.37 18.61 -9.88
CA ILE A 45 22.76 20.03 -9.96
C ILE A 45 24.20 20.21 -9.52
N THR A 46 25.09 20.13 -10.49
CA THR A 46 26.52 20.37 -10.33
C THR A 46 26.87 21.83 -10.64
N GLU A 47 28.09 22.27 -10.32
CA GLU A 47 28.54 23.61 -10.67
C GLU A 47 28.43 23.88 -12.17
N LYS A 48 28.69 22.87 -12.99
CA LYS A 48 28.65 22.96 -14.46
C LYS A 48 27.27 23.26 -15.02
N ASN A 49 26.22 22.64 -14.54
CA ASN A 49 24.84 22.75 -15.05
C ASN A 49 23.93 23.63 -14.20
N ARG A 50 24.42 24.18 -13.10
CA ARG A 50 23.65 25.09 -12.25
C ARG A 50 23.08 26.29 -12.99
N PRO A 51 23.82 26.97 -13.90
CA PRO A 51 23.25 28.08 -14.72
C PRO A 51 22.07 27.62 -15.58
N ASP A 52 22.13 26.43 -16.15
CA ASP A 52 21.05 25.87 -16.99
C ASP A 52 19.80 25.59 -16.14
N TYR A 53 19.97 25.06 -14.92
CA TYR A 53 18.88 24.86 -13.97
C TYR A 53 18.23 26.19 -13.57
N ILE A 54 19.01 27.23 -13.30
CA ILE A 54 18.49 28.56 -12.94
C ILE A 54 17.65 29.08 -14.09
N ASN A 55 18.20 29.13 -15.29
CA ASN A 55 17.51 29.60 -16.51
C ASN A 55 16.22 28.80 -16.78
N TRP A 56 16.28 27.46 -16.61
CA TRP A 56 15.10 26.60 -16.70
C TRP A 56 14.03 26.96 -15.69
N SER A 57 14.42 27.13 -14.41
CA SER A 57 13.49 27.46 -13.33
C SER A 57 12.86 28.85 -13.52
N GLU A 58 13.61 29.83 -13.94
CA GLU A 58 13.09 31.18 -14.26
C GLU A 58 12.11 31.15 -15.45
N LYS A 59 12.45 30.41 -16.51
CA LYS A 59 11.55 30.23 -17.64
C LYS A 59 10.24 29.58 -17.18
N LYS A 60 10.30 28.50 -16.38
CA LYS A 60 9.10 27.81 -15.89
C LYS A 60 8.29 28.66 -14.92
N PHE A 61 8.92 29.44 -14.07
CA PHE A 61 8.23 30.40 -13.23
C PHE A 61 7.47 31.44 -14.04
N ASN A 62 8.05 31.97 -15.11
CA ASN A 62 7.39 32.95 -15.99
C ASN A 62 6.19 32.33 -16.74
N GLU A 63 6.27 31.03 -17.12
CA GLU A 63 5.16 30.30 -17.76
C GLU A 63 3.97 30.08 -16.80
N ILE A 64 4.22 30.01 -15.48
CA ILE A 64 3.21 29.71 -14.46
C ILE A 64 2.63 30.96 -13.80
N LYS A 65 3.27 32.12 -13.99
CA LYS A 65 2.94 33.38 -13.33
C LYS A 65 1.48 33.79 -13.54
N GLY A 66 0.76 34.02 -12.44
CA GLY A 66 -0.65 34.40 -12.45
C GLY A 66 -1.63 33.24 -12.70
N VAL A 67 -1.18 32.00 -12.77
CA VAL A 67 -2.07 30.82 -12.88
C VAL A 67 -2.79 30.62 -11.54
N THR A 68 -4.14 30.54 -11.62
CA THR A 68 -5.01 30.30 -10.46
C THR A 68 -5.71 28.95 -10.49
N ASN A 69 -5.62 28.22 -11.60
CA ASN A 69 -6.19 26.88 -11.72
C ASN A 69 -5.23 25.81 -11.20
N ASP A 70 -5.64 25.08 -10.17
CA ASP A 70 -4.82 24.07 -9.47
C ASP A 70 -4.30 22.96 -10.40
N SER A 71 -5.14 22.47 -11.31
CA SER A 71 -4.75 21.39 -12.22
C SER A 71 -3.70 21.87 -13.23
N ILE A 72 -3.85 23.09 -13.74
CA ILE A 72 -2.85 23.69 -14.64
C ILE A 72 -1.56 23.95 -13.87
N CYS A 73 -1.65 24.47 -12.64
CA CYS A 73 -0.52 24.68 -11.76
C CYS A 73 0.26 23.36 -11.52
N ALA A 74 -0.43 22.31 -11.11
CA ALA A 74 0.19 21.00 -10.89
C ALA A 74 0.90 20.45 -12.14
N LYS A 75 0.29 20.61 -13.32
CA LYS A 75 0.89 20.19 -14.60
C LYS A 75 2.17 20.98 -14.91
N GLN A 76 2.16 22.27 -14.68
CA GLN A 76 3.33 23.12 -14.93
C GLN A 76 4.46 22.86 -13.93
N LEU A 77 4.12 22.62 -12.65
CA LEU A 77 5.10 22.20 -11.65
C LEU A 77 5.71 20.83 -12.02
N GLN A 78 4.91 19.86 -12.49
CA GLN A 78 5.41 18.58 -12.98
C GLN A 78 6.36 18.75 -14.16
N ASN A 79 6.06 19.69 -15.06
CA ASN A 79 6.96 20.02 -16.17
C ASN A 79 8.27 20.65 -15.67
N TRP A 80 8.22 21.52 -14.65
CA TRP A 80 9.44 22.07 -14.06
C TRP A 80 10.33 20.99 -13.45
N ILE A 81 9.80 20.07 -12.62
CA ILE A 81 10.60 19.04 -11.97
C ILE A 81 11.11 17.95 -12.94
N SER A 82 10.58 17.88 -14.16
CA SER A 82 11.09 16.95 -15.18
C SER A 82 12.58 17.21 -15.55
N TYR A 83 13.11 18.38 -15.21
CA TYR A 83 14.54 18.68 -15.32
C TYR A 83 15.44 17.65 -14.63
N PHE A 84 14.99 17.13 -13.49
CA PHE A 84 15.77 16.20 -12.67
C PHE A 84 15.81 14.78 -13.24
N ASN A 85 14.94 14.44 -14.19
CA ASN A 85 14.81 13.09 -14.75
C ASN A 85 14.81 11.99 -13.66
N ASP A 86 13.98 12.19 -12.65
CA ASP A 86 13.73 11.26 -11.55
C ASP A 86 12.22 11.03 -11.44
N LYS A 87 11.79 9.80 -11.65
CA LYS A 87 10.37 9.44 -11.64
C LYS A 87 9.76 9.39 -10.24
N HIS A 88 10.59 9.33 -9.19
CA HIS A 88 10.14 9.45 -7.80
C HIS A 88 9.85 10.90 -7.40
N LEU A 89 10.50 11.89 -8.04
CA LEU A 89 10.21 13.29 -7.83
C LEU A 89 8.96 13.70 -8.61
N ARG A 90 7.83 13.90 -7.91
CA ARG A 90 6.51 14.09 -8.54
C ARG A 90 5.69 15.19 -7.89
N ILE A 91 4.83 15.79 -8.69
CA ILE A 91 3.70 16.58 -8.21
C ILE A 91 2.46 15.74 -8.13
N LEU A 92 1.87 15.65 -6.94
CA LEU A 92 0.61 14.93 -6.70
C LEU A 92 -0.53 15.93 -6.69
N PHE A 93 -1.52 15.71 -7.55
CA PHE A 93 -2.72 16.53 -7.63
C PHE A 93 -3.93 15.73 -7.19
N THR A 94 -4.65 16.24 -6.19
CA THR A 94 -5.91 15.67 -5.72
C THR A 94 -7.04 16.59 -6.11
N LYS A 95 -7.95 16.12 -6.95
CA LYS A 95 -9.14 16.91 -7.27
C LYS A 95 -9.88 17.25 -5.98
N PRO A 96 -10.34 18.51 -5.81
CA PRO A 96 -11.23 18.84 -4.70
C PRO A 96 -12.40 17.86 -4.70
N LYS A 97 -12.70 17.24 -3.56
CA LYS A 97 -13.94 16.48 -3.42
C LYS A 97 -15.06 17.47 -3.67
N SER A 98 -15.87 17.26 -4.70
CA SER A 98 -17.12 18.00 -4.85
C SER A 98 -17.90 17.73 -3.56
N ASN A 99 -18.24 18.78 -2.82
CA ASN A 99 -19.06 18.70 -1.62
C ASN A 99 -20.50 18.32 -1.98
N THR A 100 -20.69 17.13 -2.53
CA THR A 100 -21.99 16.50 -2.76
C THR A 100 -22.31 15.45 -1.70
N THR A 101 -21.49 15.35 -0.68
CA THR A 101 -21.90 14.67 0.55
C THR A 101 -22.55 15.73 1.44
N GLN A 102 -23.85 15.96 1.24
CA GLN A 102 -24.67 16.43 2.35
C GLN A 102 -24.40 15.46 3.50
N SER A 103 -23.71 15.92 4.54
CA SER A 103 -23.62 15.21 5.79
C SER A 103 -25.07 15.03 6.25
N LYS A 104 -25.63 13.86 6.04
CA LYS A 104 -26.84 13.43 6.70
C LYS A 104 -26.46 13.24 8.17
N THR A 105 -26.49 14.31 8.95
CA THR A 105 -26.40 14.33 10.41
C THR A 105 -27.67 13.80 11.05
N ASN A 106 -28.32 12.82 10.46
CA ASN A 106 -29.29 11.98 11.17
C ASN A 106 -28.49 10.79 11.71
N ALA A 107 -28.29 10.75 13.02
CA ALA A 107 -27.73 9.59 13.69
C ALA A 107 -28.40 8.32 13.14
N LEU A 108 -27.64 7.44 12.54
CA LEU A 108 -28.14 6.18 11.99
C LEU A 108 -28.80 5.39 13.12
N LYS A 109 -30.09 5.10 12.99
CA LYS A 109 -30.81 4.28 13.95
C LYS A 109 -30.41 2.83 13.76
N ILE A 110 -29.42 2.37 14.53
CA ILE A 110 -29.03 0.97 14.55
C ILE A 110 -30.16 0.13 15.12
N LEU A 111 -30.52 -0.91 14.40
CA LEU A 111 -31.54 -1.86 14.86
C LEU A 111 -30.95 -2.77 15.95
N THR A 112 -31.80 -3.19 16.87
CA THR A 112 -31.47 -4.20 17.89
C THR A 112 -32.34 -5.44 17.70
N HIS A 113 -31.77 -6.59 17.92
CA HIS A 113 -32.43 -7.88 17.88
C HIS A 113 -31.85 -8.75 19.00
N ASN A 114 -32.59 -8.93 20.07
CA ASN A 114 -32.12 -9.73 21.20
C ASN A 114 -31.93 -11.20 20.78
N LEU A 115 -30.70 -11.64 20.79
CA LEU A 115 -30.32 -12.98 20.37
C LEU A 115 -28.99 -13.38 21.02
N SER A 116 -29.04 -14.27 21.99
CA SER A 116 -27.84 -14.89 22.58
C SER A 116 -27.28 -15.99 21.69
N VAL A 117 -26.06 -16.43 21.98
CA VAL A 117 -25.45 -17.58 21.28
C VAL A 117 -26.28 -18.85 21.40
N ASP A 118 -26.84 -19.12 22.62
CA ASP A 118 -27.66 -20.29 22.87
C ASP A 118 -29.00 -20.22 22.10
N GLU A 119 -29.65 -19.07 22.11
CA GLU A 119 -30.88 -18.85 21.34
C GLU A 119 -30.66 -18.98 19.83
N ALA A 120 -29.52 -18.49 19.32
CA ALA A 120 -29.14 -18.68 17.92
C ALA A 120 -28.93 -20.16 17.57
N ASN A 121 -28.21 -20.90 18.40
CA ASN A 121 -28.02 -22.33 18.24
C ASN A 121 -29.35 -23.09 18.28
N ASP A 122 -30.23 -22.73 19.21
CA ASP A 122 -31.56 -23.35 19.33
C ASP A 122 -32.47 -23.01 18.14
N TYR A 123 -32.39 -21.79 17.62
CA TYR A 123 -33.07 -21.39 16.38
C TYR A 123 -32.67 -22.31 15.22
N PHE A 124 -31.37 -22.54 15.00
CA PHE A 124 -30.88 -23.37 13.90
C PHE A 124 -31.21 -24.87 14.12
N LYS A 125 -31.23 -25.37 15.35
CA LYS A 125 -31.67 -26.74 15.64
C LYS A 125 -33.14 -26.95 15.32
N LYS A 126 -34.00 -25.96 15.57
CA LYS A 126 -35.47 -26.06 15.36
C LYS A 126 -35.87 -25.76 13.89
N THR A 127 -35.05 -25.02 13.13
CA THR A 127 -35.35 -24.68 11.75
C THR A 127 -35.10 -25.82 10.80
N LYS A 128 -36.17 -26.45 10.29
CA LYS A 128 -36.06 -27.65 9.42
C LYS A 128 -35.39 -27.40 8.06
N SER A 129 -35.57 -26.22 7.50
CA SER A 129 -35.02 -25.85 6.18
C SER A 129 -34.61 -24.35 6.22
N PRO A 130 -33.45 -24.05 6.84
CA PRO A 130 -32.94 -22.68 6.85
C PRO A 130 -32.60 -22.23 5.43
N ASP A 131 -32.72 -20.95 5.16
CA ASP A 131 -32.18 -20.34 3.95
C ASP A 131 -30.65 -20.53 3.92
N PRO A 132 -30.02 -20.75 2.77
CA PRO A 132 -28.57 -20.97 2.70
C PRO A 132 -27.70 -19.94 3.45
N ILE A 133 -28.14 -18.65 3.49
CA ILE A 133 -27.40 -17.61 4.19
C ILE A 133 -27.63 -17.62 5.71
N GLU A 134 -28.61 -18.34 6.23
CA GLU A 134 -28.84 -18.41 7.68
C GLU A 134 -27.73 -19.21 8.34
N GLY A 135 -27.21 -18.71 9.46
CA GLY A 135 -26.13 -19.38 10.19
C GLY A 135 -25.39 -18.47 11.15
N ILE A 136 -24.43 -19.04 11.86
CA ILE A 136 -23.47 -18.32 12.69
C ILE A 136 -22.20 -18.12 11.83
N TYR A 137 -21.72 -16.90 11.81
CA TYR A 137 -20.59 -16.47 11.01
C TYR A 137 -19.53 -15.81 11.89
N SER A 138 -18.27 -16.00 11.56
CA SER A 138 -17.13 -15.36 12.21
C SER A 138 -16.41 -14.40 11.26
N HIS A 139 -15.87 -13.34 11.83
CA HIS A 139 -14.95 -12.37 11.26
C HIS A 139 -14.00 -11.95 12.39
N PRO A 140 -12.77 -11.47 12.15
CA PRO A 140 -11.85 -11.07 13.21
C PRO A 140 -12.45 -10.11 14.26
N SER A 141 -13.35 -9.22 13.85
CA SER A 141 -13.99 -8.25 14.75
C SER A 141 -15.39 -8.63 15.21
N TYR A 142 -16.04 -9.67 14.65
CA TYR A 142 -17.45 -9.97 14.92
C TYR A 142 -17.75 -11.46 14.90
N GLN A 143 -18.63 -11.90 15.77
CA GLN A 143 -19.41 -13.11 15.60
C GLN A 143 -20.86 -12.72 15.37
N LEU A 144 -21.46 -13.18 14.28
CA LEU A 144 -22.80 -12.79 13.84
C LEU A 144 -23.71 -14.02 13.73
N ALA A 145 -25.00 -13.87 14.08
CA ALA A 145 -26.04 -14.82 13.70
C ALA A 145 -26.94 -14.19 12.64
N ILE A 146 -27.03 -14.82 11.46
CA ILE A 146 -27.96 -14.43 10.41
C ILE A 146 -29.22 -15.27 10.57
N THR A 147 -30.31 -14.61 10.94
CA THR A 147 -31.62 -15.24 11.16
C THR A 147 -32.69 -14.57 10.32
N LYS A 148 -33.70 -15.35 9.92
CA LYS A 148 -34.85 -14.85 9.17
C LYS A 148 -35.82 -14.15 10.12
N ILE A 149 -36.12 -12.87 9.86
CA ILE A 149 -37.04 -12.06 10.66
C ILE A 149 -38.45 -12.11 10.10
N LYS A 150 -38.58 -12.06 8.80
CA LYS A 150 -39.82 -12.19 8.04
C LYS A 150 -39.53 -12.68 6.62
N PRO A 151 -40.53 -13.00 5.79
CA PRO A 151 -40.25 -13.41 4.40
C PRO A 151 -39.29 -12.45 3.71
N ASN A 152 -38.19 -13.01 3.16
CA ASN A 152 -37.16 -12.28 2.41
C ASN A 152 -36.35 -11.23 3.19
N LEU A 153 -36.46 -11.14 4.53
CA LEU A 153 -35.66 -10.24 5.36
C LEU A 153 -34.91 -11.02 6.43
N PHE A 154 -33.61 -10.78 6.50
CA PHE A 154 -32.70 -11.40 7.46
C PHE A 154 -31.93 -10.31 8.21
N TYR A 155 -31.66 -10.55 9.48
CA TYR A 155 -30.76 -9.74 10.29
C TYR A 155 -29.50 -10.52 10.62
N ALA A 156 -28.35 -9.85 10.48
CA ALA A 156 -27.08 -10.31 11.03
C ALA A 156 -26.87 -9.63 12.38
N THR A 157 -27.24 -10.32 13.41
CA THR A 157 -27.17 -9.85 14.81
C THR A 157 -25.81 -10.15 15.39
N ILE A 158 -25.18 -9.19 16.03
CA ILE A 158 -23.90 -9.37 16.70
C ILE A 158 -24.11 -10.24 17.95
N LEU A 159 -23.44 -11.37 18.00
CA LEU A 159 -23.36 -12.25 19.17
C LEU A 159 -22.20 -11.82 20.09
N SER A 160 -21.04 -11.52 19.49
CA SER A 160 -19.87 -10.95 20.17
C SER A 160 -19.07 -10.06 19.23
N THR A 161 -18.29 -9.13 19.78
CA THR A 161 -17.46 -8.20 19.01
C THR A 161 -16.28 -7.69 19.81
N THR A 162 -15.16 -7.43 19.12
CA THR A 162 -13.98 -6.70 19.63
C THR A 162 -14.01 -5.23 19.22
N ASN A 163 -14.95 -4.81 18.36
CA ASN A 163 -15.09 -3.41 17.95
C ASN A 163 -15.85 -2.62 19.01
N GLU A 164 -15.20 -1.65 19.64
CA GLU A 164 -15.72 -0.84 20.75
C GLU A 164 -16.98 -0.02 20.40
N ASN A 165 -17.18 0.29 19.13
CA ASN A 165 -18.37 1.03 18.67
C ASN A 165 -19.64 0.16 18.63
N TRP A 166 -19.48 -1.16 18.66
CA TRP A 166 -20.59 -2.11 18.51
C TRP A 166 -20.83 -2.94 19.76
N LYS A 167 -22.07 -3.39 19.94
CA LYS A 167 -22.48 -4.19 21.11
C LYS A 167 -23.22 -5.45 20.67
N PRO A 168 -23.20 -6.53 21.48
CA PRO A 168 -24.08 -7.66 21.27
C PRO A 168 -25.54 -7.21 21.17
N ASN A 169 -26.33 -7.95 20.39
CA ASN A 169 -27.71 -7.66 20.04
C ASN A 169 -27.95 -6.49 19.06
N GLU A 170 -26.93 -5.75 18.66
CA GLU A 170 -27.06 -4.81 17.55
C GLU A 170 -27.01 -5.53 16.21
N VAL A 171 -27.78 -5.02 15.24
CA VAL A 171 -27.83 -5.58 13.88
C VAL A 171 -26.75 -4.92 13.02
N LYS A 172 -25.71 -5.68 12.69
CA LYS A 172 -24.58 -5.23 11.86
C LYS A 172 -24.96 -5.12 10.39
N LEU A 173 -25.84 -6.02 9.93
CA LEU A 173 -26.28 -6.11 8.55
C LEU A 173 -27.78 -6.38 8.50
N THR A 174 -28.44 -5.80 7.51
CA THR A 174 -29.77 -6.24 7.09
C THR A 174 -29.70 -6.80 5.69
N ILE A 175 -30.27 -7.98 5.43
CA ILE A 175 -30.18 -8.65 4.14
C ILE A 175 -31.60 -8.87 3.60
N ILE A 176 -31.81 -8.48 2.34
CA ILE A 176 -33.08 -8.66 1.62
C ILE A 176 -32.85 -9.66 0.47
N LYS A 177 -33.67 -10.71 0.42
CA LYS A 177 -33.69 -11.66 -0.68
C LYS A 177 -34.62 -11.18 -1.80
N LYS A 178 -34.10 -11.10 -3.03
CA LYS A 178 -34.86 -10.77 -4.25
C LYS A 178 -34.71 -11.91 -5.25
N GLY A 179 -35.66 -12.81 -5.31
CA GLY A 179 -35.54 -14.03 -6.12
C GLY A 179 -34.40 -14.92 -5.65
N LYS A 180 -33.36 -15.07 -6.47
CA LYS A 180 -32.15 -15.84 -6.13
C LYS A 180 -31.01 -14.98 -5.59
N GLU A 181 -31.16 -13.66 -5.61
CA GLU A 181 -30.11 -12.70 -5.18
C GLU A 181 -30.38 -12.20 -3.77
N TYR A 182 -29.28 -11.84 -3.08
CA TYR A 182 -29.32 -11.17 -1.79
C TYR A 182 -28.68 -9.77 -1.91
N LEU A 183 -29.33 -8.79 -1.26
CA LEU A 183 -28.78 -7.44 -1.11
C LEU A 183 -28.64 -7.17 0.38
N GLY A 184 -27.42 -6.85 0.80
CA GLY A 184 -27.10 -6.54 2.19
C GLY A 184 -26.81 -5.06 2.38
N THR A 185 -27.43 -4.45 3.41
CA THR A 185 -27.04 -3.13 3.90
C THR A 185 -26.05 -3.33 5.05
N PHE A 186 -24.82 -2.90 4.83
CA PHE A 186 -23.71 -3.00 5.76
C PHE A 186 -23.49 -1.65 6.44
N TYR A 187 -23.46 -1.62 7.77
CA TYR A 187 -23.16 -0.41 8.55
C TYR A 187 -21.65 -0.35 8.83
N ASP A 188 -21.06 0.85 8.73
CA ASP A 188 -19.64 1.06 8.96
C ASP A 188 -19.18 0.68 10.38
N GLY A 189 -17.88 0.48 10.56
CA GLY A 189 -17.29 0.09 11.84
C GLY A 189 -17.51 1.10 12.95
N ASP A 190 -17.60 2.38 12.62
CA ASP A 190 -17.86 3.50 13.54
C ASP A 190 -19.32 3.97 13.57
N LYS A 191 -20.22 3.29 12.84
CA LYS A 191 -21.63 3.63 12.68
C LYS A 191 -21.89 4.99 12.01
N SER A 192 -20.92 5.54 11.31
CA SER A 192 -21.04 6.86 10.67
C SER A 192 -21.87 6.83 9.39
N ASP A 193 -21.82 5.71 8.64
CA ASP A 193 -22.49 5.55 7.37
C ASP A 193 -22.88 4.07 7.12
N PHE A 194 -23.53 3.81 6.00
CA PHE A 194 -23.87 2.47 5.53
C PHE A 194 -23.75 2.39 4.01
N SER A 195 -23.52 1.18 3.52
CA SER A 195 -23.49 0.88 2.11
C SER A 195 -24.32 -0.36 1.78
N THR A 196 -24.74 -0.51 0.52
CA THR A 196 -25.53 -1.65 0.08
C THR A 196 -24.76 -2.42 -0.98
N HIS A 197 -24.59 -3.72 -0.75
CA HIS A 197 -23.82 -4.62 -1.58
C HIS A 197 -24.62 -5.84 -2.01
N LYS A 198 -24.25 -6.46 -3.14
CA LYS A 198 -24.67 -7.82 -3.41
C LYS A 198 -24.01 -8.75 -2.43
N VAL A 199 -24.77 -9.72 -1.92
CA VAL A 199 -24.28 -10.73 -1.00
C VAL A 199 -24.21 -12.04 -1.74
N LYS A 200 -23.05 -12.69 -1.71
CA LYS A 200 -22.85 -14.02 -2.26
C LYS A 200 -22.51 -14.99 -1.13
N LEU A 201 -22.94 -16.20 -1.25
CA LEU A 201 -22.48 -17.29 -0.39
C LEU A 201 -21.71 -18.27 -1.28
N GLU A 202 -20.40 -18.31 -1.10
CA GLU A 202 -19.50 -19.25 -1.77
C GLU A 202 -19.03 -20.29 -0.74
N ASP A 203 -19.59 -21.49 -0.81
CA ASP A 203 -19.43 -22.55 0.17
C ASP A 203 -19.73 -22.10 1.62
N ASN A 204 -18.70 -21.84 2.42
CA ASN A 204 -18.82 -21.35 3.80
C ASN A 204 -18.54 -19.85 3.94
N ILE A 205 -18.29 -19.12 2.85
CA ILE A 205 -17.92 -17.69 2.93
C ILE A 205 -19.07 -16.83 2.44
N LEU A 206 -19.48 -15.90 3.28
CA LEU A 206 -20.42 -14.84 2.96
C LEU A 206 -19.65 -13.62 2.53
N ASP A 207 -19.78 -13.26 1.26
CA ASP A 207 -19.02 -12.22 0.56
C ASP A 207 -19.89 -11.00 0.29
N PHE A 208 -19.47 -9.83 0.79
CA PHE A 208 -20.09 -8.51 0.59
C PHE A 208 -19.27 -7.59 -0.31
N ASP A 209 -18.25 -8.08 -1.00
CA ASP A 209 -17.21 -7.34 -1.73
C ASP A 209 -16.30 -6.46 -0.82
N ILE A 210 -16.78 -5.99 0.33
CA ILE A 210 -16.05 -5.12 1.29
C ILE A 210 -15.70 -5.81 2.60
N ALA A 211 -16.33 -6.94 2.89
CA ALA A 211 -16.09 -7.74 4.09
C ALA A 211 -16.50 -9.19 3.83
N PHE A 212 -15.77 -10.11 4.42
CA PHE A 212 -15.99 -11.53 4.27
C PHE A 212 -16.21 -12.18 5.64
N PHE A 213 -17.16 -13.11 5.71
CA PHE A 213 -17.51 -13.79 6.95
C PHE A 213 -17.52 -15.31 6.73
N GLU A 214 -16.85 -16.05 7.61
CA GLU A 214 -16.80 -17.50 7.55
C GLU A 214 -17.97 -18.11 8.29
N LYS A 215 -18.79 -18.92 7.61
CA LYS A 215 -19.89 -19.68 8.21
C LYS A 215 -19.34 -20.78 9.12
N GLN A 216 -19.78 -20.80 10.38
CA GLN A 216 -19.40 -21.79 11.36
C GLN A 216 -20.44 -22.90 11.51
N SER A 217 -21.72 -22.54 11.38
CA SER A 217 -22.89 -23.47 11.50
C SER A 217 -24.17 -22.85 10.94
N PRO A 218 -25.24 -23.63 10.66
CA PRO A 218 -25.25 -25.05 10.40
C PRO A 218 -24.83 -25.39 8.94
N ASN A 219 -24.68 -26.66 8.65
CA ASN A 219 -24.53 -27.20 7.28
C ASN A 219 -23.33 -26.68 6.48
N VAL A 220 -22.15 -26.60 7.12
CA VAL A 220 -20.89 -26.32 6.41
C VAL A 220 -20.38 -27.61 5.78
N LYS A 221 -20.48 -27.73 4.45
CA LYS A 221 -20.07 -28.95 3.71
C LYS A 221 -18.62 -28.85 3.22
N ASN A 222 -18.27 -27.74 2.60
CA ASN A 222 -16.93 -27.43 2.14
C ASN A 222 -16.41 -26.27 2.96
N LYS A 223 -15.16 -26.35 3.40
CA LYS A 223 -14.56 -25.28 4.20
C LYS A 223 -13.45 -24.64 3.40
N LEU A 224 -13.78 -23.52 2.73
CA LEU A 224 -12.78 -22.63 2.16
C LEU A 224 -12.05 -21.92 3.31
N ASP A 225 -10.78 -21.66 3.10
CA ASP A 225 -9.97 -20.84 4.00
C ASP A 225 -10.30 -19.36 3.76
N LEU A 226 -10.74 -18.66 4.80
CA LEU A 226 -11.15 -17.27 4.70
C LEU A 226 -9.99 -16.38 4.24
N THR A 227 -8.80 -16.55 4.81
CA THR A 227 -7.63 -15.73 4.47
C THR A 227 -7.23 -15.92 3.00
N GLU A 228 -7.23 -17.16 2.51
CA GLU A 228 -6.95 -17.42 1.08
C GLU A 228 -8.02 -16.83 0.17
N TYR A 229 -9.28 -16.90 0.60
CA TYR A 229 -10.38 -16.29 -0.13
C TYR A 229 -10.22 -14.78 -0.23
N GLU A 230 -9.90 -14.10 0.89
CA GLU A 230 -9.61 -12.66 0.94
C GLU A 230 -8.45 -12.29 0.01
N ILE A 231 -7.35 -13.01 0.08
CA ILE A 231 -6.20 -12.83 -0.84
C ILE A 231 -6.66 -12.97 -2.29
N SER A 232 -7.49 -13.94 -2.62
CA SER A 232 -7.97 -14.16 -4.00
C SER A 232 -8.87 -13.05 -4.54
N LYS A 233 -9.50 -12.28 -3.66
CA LYS A 233 -10.38 -11.15 -4.03
C LYS A 233 -9.64 -9.82 -4.09
N ASP A 234 -8.47 -9.71 -3.49
CA ASP A 234 -7.64 -8.53 -3.53
C ASP A 234 -6.75 -8.55 -4.79
N LYS A 235 -7.03 -7.65 -5.73
CA LYS A 235 -6.27 -7.54 -6.99
C LYS A 235 -4.81 -7.15 -6.80
N ASP A 236 -4.50 -6.52 -5.67
CA ASP A 236 -3.17 -6.03 -5.33
C ASP A 236 -2.40 -7.04 -4.44
N ALA A 237 -3.07 -8.12 -4.00
CA ALA A 237 -2.45 -9.18 -3.21
C ALA A 237 -1.48 -10.05 -4.02
N PRO A 238 -0.44 -10.61 -3.36
CA PRO A 238 0.35 -11.66 -3.96
C PRO A 238 -0.51 -12.90 -4.21
N SER A 239 -0.21 -13.63 -5.28
CA SER A 239 -0.86 -14.91 -5.54
C SER A 239 0.17 -16.00 -5.80
N LEU A 240 -0.18 -17.22 -5.44
CA LEU A 240 0.61 -18.42 -5.69
C LEU A 240 -0.29 -19.49 -6.30
N HIS A 241 0.13 -20.02 -7.42
CA HIS A 241 -0.52 -21.19 -8.02
C HIS A 241 0.52 -22.14 -8.63
N PHE A 242 0.11 -23.35 -8.90
CA PHE A 242 0.99 -24.38 -9.44
C PHE A 242 0.48 -24.83 -10.82
N LYS A 243 1.36 -24.83 -11.80
CA LYS A 243 1.07 -25.30 -13.17
C LYS A 243 2.23 -26.15 -13.64
N GLU A 244 1.94 -27.36 -14.16
CA GLU A 244 2.96 -28.27 -14.72
C GLU A 244 4.18 -28.48 -13.79
N ASN A 245 3.93 -28.57 -12.49
CA ASN A 245 4.93 -28.70 -11.44
C ASN A 245 5.86 -27.48 -11.26
N VAL A 246 5.43 -26.30 -11.74
CA VAL A 246 6.10 -25.01 -11.53
C VAL A 246 5.29 -24.20 -10.53
N ALA A 247 5.92 -23.63 -9.50
CA ALA A 247 5.29 -22.68 -8.60
C ALA A 247 5.35 -21.28 -9.23
N ILE A 248 4.19 -20.66 -9.40
CA ILE A 248 4.05 -19.36 -10.06
C ILE A 248 3.56 -18.34 -9.03
N TRP A 249 4.47 -17.52 -8.59
CA TRP A 249 4.20 -16.35 -7.76
C TRP A 249 3.91 -15.15 -8.65
N LYS A 250 2.90 -14.35 -8.28
CA LYS A 250 2.69 -13.03 -8.86
C LYS A 250 2.59 -12.00 -7.75
N PHE A 251 3.32 -10.92 -7.89
CA PHE A 251 3.33 -9.77 -6.99
C PHE A 251 2.93 -8.52 -7.76
N PRO A 252 1.64 -8.16 -7.78
CA PRO A 252 1.20 -6.93 -8.45
C PRO A 252 1.81 -5.67 -7.85
N THR A 253 2.03 -5.69 -6.53
CA THR A 253 2.64 -4.61 -5.76
C THR A 253 3.32 -5.17 -4.50
N PHE A 254 4.13 -4.35 -3.83
CA PHE A 254 4.68 -4.62 -2.50
C PHE A 254 4.06 -3.68 -1.44
N TYR A 255 2.86 -3.17 -1.68
CA TYR A 255 2.12 -2.32 -0.73
C TYR A 255 1.14 -3.11 0.13
N SER A 256 0.47 -2.38 1.04
CA SER A 256 -0.60 -2.90 1.89
C SER A 256 -0.19 -4.15 2.69
N ASN A 257 -1.03 -5.15 2.71
CA ASN A 257 -0.85 -6.40 3.47
C ASN A 257 0.00 -7.45 2.73
N SER A 258 0.74 -7.06 1.67
CA SER A 258 1.50 -8.03 0.85
C SER A 258 2.54 -8.81 1.66
N GLU A 259 3.07 -8.23 2.75
CA GLU A 259 4.03 -8.91 3.63
C GLU A 259 3.36 -10.06 4.38
N GLU A 260 2.24 -9.82 5.07
CA GLU A 260 1.49 -10.83 5.83
C GLU A 260 0.88 -11.88 4.89
N GLN A 261 0.37 -11.45 3.76
CA GLN A 261 -0.21 -12.33 2.74
C GLN A 261 0.84 -13.27 2.13
N THR A 262 2.05 -12.76 1.88
CA THR A 262 3.18 -13.57 1.40
C THR A 262 3.61 -14.58 2.46
N ALA A 263 3.74 -14.16 3.73
CA ALA A 263 4.07 -15.05 4.83
C ALA A 263 3.03 -16.17 4.99
N TYR A 264 1.76 -15.83 4.90
CA TYR A 264 0.67 -16.81 4.95
C TYR A 264 0.77 -17.84 3.82
N LEU A 265 0.97 -17.41 2.57
CA LEU A 265 1.10 -18.32 1.43
C LEU A 265 2.35 -19.20 1.52
N LEU A 266 3.49 -18.64 1.98
CA LEU A 266 4.73 -19.41 2.19
C LEU A 266 4.53 -20.51 3.24
N GLU A 267 3.89 -20.24 4.36
CA GLU A 267 3.64 -21.24 5.40
C GLU A 267 2.61 -22.29 4.95
N LYS A 268 1.50 -21.84 4.34
CA LYS A 268 0.43 -22.72 3.87
C LYS A 268 0.91 -23.72 2.83
N TYR A 269 1.72 -23.29 1.88
CA TYR A 269 2.22 -24.09 0.77
C TYR A 269 3.65 -24.60 0.96
N LYS A 270 4.21 -24.47 2.18
CA LYS A 270 5.60 -24.77 2.50
C LYS A 270 6.08 -26.12 1.97
N VAL A 271 5.37 -27.20 2.30
CA VAL A 271 5.73 -28.55 1.86
C VAL A 271 5.73 -28.69 0.34
N GLN A 272 4.77 -28.06 -0.33
CA GLN A 272 4.69 -28.08 -1.79
C GLN A 272 5.80 -27.26 -2.43
N LEU A 273 6.10 -26.06 -1.88
CA LEU A 273 7.17 -25.20 -2.34
C LEU A 273 8.56 -25.84 -2.16
N GLU A 274 8.79 -26.49 -1.03
CA GLU A 274 10.04 -27.23 -0.77
C GLU A 274 10.26 -28.43 -1.69
N ASN A 275 9.19 -28.97 -2.29
CA ASN A 275 9.24 -30.07 -3.25
C ASN A 275 9.15 -29.61 -4.73
N THR A 276 9.01 -28.31 -4.98
CA THR A 276 8.91 -27.75 -6.34
C THR A 276 10.25 -27.18 -6.79
N SER A 277 10.81 -27.74 -7.87
CA SER A 277 12.16 -27.40 -8.34
C SER A 277 12.22 -26.15 -9.24
N GLU A 278 11.13 -25.80 -9.90
CA GLU A 278 11.03 -24.64 -10.80
C GLU A 278 10.04 -23.62 -10.27
N TRP A 279 10.48 -22.35 -10.20
CA TRP A 279 9.60 -21.24 -9.83
C TRP A 279 9.58 -20.17 -10.92
N ILE A 280 8.44 -19.52 -11.03
CA ILE A 280 8.30 -18.23 -11.69
C ILE A 280 7.96 -17.21 -10.61
N ILE A 281 8.67 -16.09 -10.59
CA ILE A 281 8.35 -14.92 -9.78
C ILE A 281 7.98 -13.79 -10.74
N ASP A 282 6.70 -13.48 -10.83
CA ASP A 282 6.18 -12.48 -11.78
C ASP A 282 6.03 -11.11 -11.08
N LEU A 283 6.93 -10.19 -11.39
CA LEU A 283 6.93 -8.80 -10.94
C LEU A 283 6.42 -7.83 -12.01
N ARG A 284 5.88 -8.32 -13.11
CA ARG A 284 5.35 -7.43 -14.14
C ARG A 284 4.17 -6.63 -13.59
N GLY A 285 4.23 -5.32 -13.79
CA GLY A 285 3.26 -4.38 -13.22
C GLY A 285 3.50 -4.01 -11.75
N ASN A 286 4.56 -4.52 -11.12
CA ASN A 286 4.86 -4.23 -9.72
C ASN A 286 5.37 -2.80 -9.55
N ASP A 287 4.58 -1.95 -8.96
CA ASP A 287 4.89 -0.52 -8.76
C ASP A 287 5.71 -0.23 -7.48
N GLY A 288 6.31 -1.26 -6.88
CA GLY A 288 7.15 -1.16 -5.70
C GLY A 288 6.37 -1.25 -4.39
N GLY A 289 6.90 -0.65 -3.34
CA GLY A 289 6.36 -0.67 -1.97
C GLY A 289 7.40 -1.06 -0.93
N ASP A 290 7.05 -1.93 0.00
CA ASP A 290 7.93 -2.39 1.06
C ASP A 290 8.83 -3.53 0.58
N TYR A 291 10.13 -3.32 0.60
CA TYR A 291 11.11 -4.32 0.17
C TYR A 291 11.09 -5.61 1.02
N ARG A 292 10.53 -5.57 2.24
CA ARG A 292 10.41 -6.74 3.13
C ARG A 292 9.55 -7.85 2.52
N VAL A 293 8.63 -7.51 1.62
CA VAL A 293 7.84 -8.50 0.88
C VAL A 293 8.74 -9.44 0.08
N GLY A 294 9.60 -8.89 -0.77
CA GLY A 294 10.56 -9.67 -1.55
C GLY A 294 11.62 -10.36 -0.68
N TRP A 295 11.96 -9.73 0.46
CA TRP A 295 12.94 -10.28 1.40
C TRP A 295 12.56 -11.66 1.92
N GLN A 296 11.29 -11.97 2.06
CA GLN A 296 10.81 -13.30 2.49
C GLN A 296 11.21 -14.42 1.53
N LEU A 297 11.46 -14.09 0.26
CA LEU A 297 11.88 -15.06 -0.76
C LEU A 297 13.41 -15.25 -0.82
N ILE A 298 14.20 -14.42 -0.13
CA ILE A 298 15.67 -14.44 -0.22
C ILE A 298 16.24 -15.82 0.14
N ASN A 299 15.69 -16.49 1.13
CA ASN A 299 16.15 -17.81 1.55
C ASN A 299 15.97 -18.90 0.50
N TYR A 300 14.96 -18.78 -0.35
CA TYR A 300 14.68 -19.69 -1.47
C TYR A 300 15.58 -19.42 -2.68
N ILE A 301 15.90 -18.17 -2.92
CA ILE A 301 16.72 -17.76 -4.09
C ILE A 301 18.23 -17.84 -3.81
N TYR A 302 18.65 -17.88 -2.56
CA TYR A 302 20.06 -17.78 -2.18
C TYR A 302 20.92 -18.94 -2.68
N THR A 303 22.08 -18.62 -3.27
CA THR A 303 23.12 -19.61 -3.67
C THR A 303 24.52 -19.20 -3.18
N LYS A 304 24.77 -17.92 -3.02
CA LYS A 304 26.06 -17.31 -2.63
C LYS A 304 25.82 -15.97 -1.94
N PRO A 305 26.81 -15.40 -1.24
CA PRO A 305 26.67 -14.09 -0.61
C PRO A 305 26.13 -13.03 -1.57
N ILE A 306 25.08 -12.32 -1.15
CA ILE A 306 24.39 -11.29 -1.94
C ILE A 306 24.85 -9.92 -1.46
N ILE A 307 25.27 -9.06 -2.37
CA ILE A 307 25.62 -7.67 -2.09
C ILE A 307 24.35 -6.83 -2.15
N LYS A 308 24.03 -6.17 -1.04
CA LYS A 308 22.96 -5.19 -0.94
C LYS A 308 23.58 -3.81 -0.69
N TYR A 309 23.51 -2.94 -1.68
CA TYR A 309 23.95 -1.56 -1.52
C TYR A 309 23.06 -0.83 -0.51
N ASN A 310 23.71 0.00 0.29
CA ASN A 310 23.04 0.88 1.23
C ASN A 310 22.62 2.18 0.54
N ALA A 311 21.85 2.99 1.24
CA ALA A 311 21.48 4.32 0.84
C ALA A 311 22.09 5.33 1.81
N GLU A 312 22.19 6.57 1.38
CA GLU A 312 22.42 7.73 2.23
C GLU A 312 21.23 8.67 2.15
N SER A 313 20.79 9.15 3.30
CA SER A 313 19.64 10.04 3.43
C SER A 313 20.08 11.51 3.47
N ARG A 314 19.40 12.38 2.74
CA ARG A 314 19.59 13.82 2.86
C ARG A 314 18.90 14.31 4.12
N LEU A 315 19.70 14.64 5.15
CA LEU A 315 19.17 15.07 6.42
C LEU A 315 18.92 16.58 6.45
N THR A 316 17.65 16.92 6.59
CA THR A 316 17.16 18.25 6.92
C THR A 316 16.18 18.13 8.07
N LYS A 317 15.87 19.22 8.73
CA LYS A 317 14.85 19.20 9.78
C LYS A 317 13.51 18.68 9.24
N GLN A 318 13.12 19.14 8.05
CA GLN A 318 11.86 18.73 7.42
C GLN A 318 11.87 17.26 7.02
N ASN A 319 12.96 16.77 6.41
CA ASN A 319 13.09 15.36 6.06
C ASN A 319 13.00 14.46 7.29
N ASN A 320 13.74 14.79 8.36
CA ASN A 320 13.76 13.99 9.59
C ASN A 320 12.38 13.93 10.25
N GLU A 321 11.69 15.05 10.38
CA GLU A 321 10.33 15.12 10.93
C GLU A 321 9.33 14.32 10.06
N MET A 322 9.41 14.49 8.74
CA MET A 322 8.51 13.78 7.81
C MET A 322 8.79 12.27 7.78
N TRP A 323 10.06 11.87 7.80
CA TRP A 323 10.45 10.46 7.87
C TRP A 323 9.89 9.80 9.12
N PHE A 324 10.11 10.41 10.30
CA PHE A 324 9.57 9.88 11.55
C PHE A 324 8.04 9.76 11.50
N ASN A 325 7.34 10.82 11.11
CA ASN A 325 5.88 10.83 11.08
C ASN A 325 5.27 9.87 10.04
N SER A 326 5.96 9.63 8.91
CA SER A 326 5.44 8.83 7.82
C SER A 326 5.75 7.33 7.97
N PHE A 327 6.90 6.99 8.54
CA PHE A 327 7.37 5.60 8.55
C PHE A 327 7.54 5.01 9.96
N MET A 328 7.90 5.84 10.95
CA MET A 328 8.29 5.32 12.26
C MET A 328 7.25 5.52 13.34
N LYS A 329 6.41 6.55 13.26
CA LYS A 329 5.52 6.97 14.35
C LYS A 329 4.59 5.86 14.83
N SER A 330 3.89 5.18 13.92
CA SER A 330 2.97 4.10 14.29
C SER A 330 3.69 2.92 14.95
N TYR A 331 4.86 2.56 14.41
CA TYR A 331 5.70 1.51 14.99
C TYR A 331 6.25 1.92 16.36
N TYR A 332 6.72 3.15 16.50
CA TYR A 332 7.20 3.72 17.75
C TYR A 332 6.11 3.68 18.84
N GLU A 333 4.89 4.12 18.52
CA GLU A 333 3.78 4.17 19.48
C GLU A 333 3.39 2.77 20.00
N GLN A 334 3.54 1.73 19.18
CA GLN A 334 3.21 0.33 19.50
C GLN A 334 4.38 -0.47 20.10
N SER A 335 5.59 0.08 20.08
CA SER A 335 6.81 -0.61 20.53
C SER A 335 7.01 -0.52 22.04
N ASP A 336 7.79 -1.45 22.58
CA ASP A 336 8.27 -1.39 23.96
C ASP A 336 9.36 -0.32 24.16
N ASP A 337 9.72 -0.04 25.40
CA ASP A 337 10.69 1.01 25.75
C ASP A 337 12.09 0.75 25.19
N LYS A 338 12.48 -0.52 25.00
CA LYS A 338 13.78 -0.87 24.43
C LYS A 338 13.87 -0.48 22.97
N ILE A 339 12.82 -0.78 22.20
CA ILE A 339 12.73 -0.42 20.78
C ILE A 339 12.61 1.10 20.64
N LYS A 340 11.77 1.75 21.47
CA LYS A 340 11.64 3.22 21.48
C LYS A 340 13.00 3.90 21.67
N LYS A 341 13.80 3.42 22.61
CA LYS A 341 15.15 3.94 22.86
C LYS A 341 16.05 3.85 21.64
N VAL A 342 16.02 2.73 20.92
CA VAL A 342 16.81 2.55 19.68
C VAL A 342 16.38 3.57 18.60
N ILE A 343 15.08 3.79 18.47
CA ILE A 343 14.54 4.77 17.50
C ILE A 343 14.95 6.20 17.92
N ASP A 344 14.84 6.53 19.21
CA ASP A 344 15.23 7.86 19.72
C ASP A 344 16.72 8.14 19.49
N GLU A 345 17.59 7.14 19.70
CA GLU A 345 19.02 7.25 19.43
C GLU A 345 19.31 7.50 17.95
N GLU A 346 18.58 6.83 17.03
CA GLU A 346 18.73 7.03 15.60
C GLU A 346 18.23 8.43 15.17
N VAL A 347 17.06 8.84 15.65
CA VAL A 347 16.54 10.19 15.42
C VAL A 347 17.50 11.26 15.92
N ALA A 348 18.13 11.04 17.09
CA ALA A 348 19.14 11.97 17.62
C ALA A 348 20.37 12.06 16.70
N LYS A 349 20.87 10.93 16.18
CA LYS A 349 21.99 10.92 15.22
C LYS A 349 21.63 11.64 13.92
N MET A 350 20.42 11.39 13.39
CA MET A 350 19.93 12.10 12.20
C MET A 350 19.93 13.63 12.45
N ASN A 351 19.42 14.07 13.59
CA ASN A 351 19.35 15.50 13.93
C ASN A 351 20.74 16.14 14.15
N GLN A 352 21.74 15.39 14.63
CA GLN A 352 23.13 15.85 14.75
C GLN A 352 23.82 16.00 13.38
N ASN A 353 23.29 15.35 12.34
CA ASN A 353 23.88 15.36 10.99
C ASN A 353 23.05 16.17 9.98
N ILE A 354 22.16 17.05 10.43
CA ILE A 354 21.42 17.97 9.54
C ILE A 354 22.37 18.71 8.61
N GLY A 355 21.99 18.83 7.34
CA GLY A 355 22.77 19.45 6.27
C GLY A 355 23.73 18.51 5.53
N LYS A 356 23.78 17.23 5.92
CA LYS A 356 24.66 16.22 5.29
C LYS A 356 23.85 15.14 4.59
N MET A 357 24.53 14.43 3.69
CA MET A 357 24.15 13.07 3.31
C MET A 357 24.63 12.12 4.43
N TYR A 358 23.77 11.21 4.86
CA TYR A 358 23.98 10.36 6.03
C TYR A 358 23.64 8.90 5.74
N ASN A 359 24.63 8.03 5.95
CA ASN A 359 24.49 6.58 5.93
C ASN A 359 24.79 6.05 7.33
N GLY A 360 23.76 5.55 8.04
CA GLY A 360 23.89 5.09 9.42
C GLY A 360 24.86 3.92 9.62
N SER A 361 25.06 3.09 8.59
CA SER A 361 26.01 1.96 8.63
C SER A 361 27.47 2.35 8.37
N ASN A 362 27.68 3.52 7.76
CA ASN A 362 28.97 3.98 7.22
C ASN A 362 29.62 3.00 6.20
N LEU A 363 28.85 2.07 5.66
CA LEU A 363 29.31 1.09 4.65
C LEU A 363 28.55 1.32 3.34
N PRO A 364 29.22 1.23 2.18
CA PRO A 364 28.56 1.40 0.90
C PRO A 364 27.59 0.24 0.58
N PHE A 365 27.84 -0.93 1.10
CA PHE A 365 26.98 -2.11 0.95
C PHE A 365 27.11 -3.06 2.14
N GLU A 366 26.16 -3.95 2.27
CA GLU A 366 26.16 -5.09 3.19
C GLU A 366 26.23 -6.39 2.38
N THR A 367 26.82 -7.41 2.99
CA THR A 367 26.85 -8.77 2.43
C THR A 367 25.87 -9.65 3.20
N ILE A 368 24.83 -10.12 2.50
CA ILE A 368 23.84 -11.03 3.07
C ILE A 368 24.40 -12.45 2.92
N THR A 369 24.50 -13.16 4.05
CA THR A 369 24.94 -14.55 4.10
C THR A 369 23.88 -15.40 4.81
N ILE A 370 23.46 -16.48 4.16
CA ILE A 370 22.46 -17.42 4.69
C ILE A 370 23.11 -18.78 4.90
N ASN A 371 23.13 -19.26 6.13
CA ASN A 371 23.84 -20.50 6.48
C ASN A 371 23.15 -21.78 6.01
N LYS A 372 21.81 -21.75 5.90
CA LYS A 372 20.99 -22.92 5.50
C LYS A 372 19.90 -22.49 4.54
N PRO A 373 20.24 -22.17 3.28
CA PRO A 373 19.24 -21.82 2.29
C PRO A 373 18.41 -23.05 1.91
N PHE A 374 17.22 -22.82 1.39
CA PHE A 374 16.40 -23.91 0.81
C PHE A 374 17.07 -24.46 -0.45
N ILE A 375 17.00 -25.80 -0.61
CA ILE A 375 17.54 -26.50 -1.78
C ILE A 375 16.70 -26.17 -3.01
N ASN A 376 15.40 -26.21 -2.88
CA ASN A 376 14.44 -25.83 -3.91
C ASN A 376 13.97 -24.37 -3.69
N PRO A 377 13.64 -23.67 -4.76
CA PRO A 377 13.73 -24.07 -6.18
C PRO A 377 15.20 -24.21 -6.65
N LYS A 378 15.40 -24.99 -7.71
CA LYS A 378 16.69 -25.13 -8.42
C LYS A 378 16.84 -24.11 -9.55
N LYS A 379 15.71 -23.74 -10.20
CA LYS A 379 15.67 -22.75 -11.29
C LYS A 379 14.51 -21.77 -11.04
N ILE A 380 14.76 -20.50 -11.28
CA ILE A 380 13.79 -19.43 -11.10
C ILE A 380 13.81 -18.53 -12.33
N ALA A 381 12.63 -18.33 -12.95
CA ALA A 381 12.40 -17.27 -13.91
C ALA A 381 11.81 -16.06 -13.18
N LEU A 382 12.54 -14.95 -13.11
CA LEU A 382 12.08 -13.70 -12.56
C LEU A 382 11.60 -12.79 -13.69
N LEU A 383 10.30 -12.53 -13.77
CA LEU A 383 9.70 -11.74 -14.86
C LEU A 383 9.58 -10.28 -14.45
N ILE A 384 10.08 -9.39 -15.32
CA ILE A 384 10.00 -7.94 -15.17
C ILE A 384 9.48 -7.27 -16.44
N ASP A 385 8.94 -6.07 -16.31
CA ASP A 385 8.52 -5.20 -17.41
C ASP A 385 8.74 -3.71 -17.06
N GLU A 386 8.37 -2.82 -17.96
CA GLU A 386 8.47 -1.36 -17.81
C GLU A 386 7.68 -0.77 -16.64
N ASN A 387 6.77 -1.54 -16.03
CA ASN A 387 6.01 -1.15 -14.84
C ASN A 387 6.59 -1.76 -13.55
N THR A 388 7.61 -2.62 -13.66
CA THR A 388 8.38 -3.09 -12.51
C THR A 388 9.30 -1.96 -12.07
N VAL A 389 9.03 -1.36 -10.90
CA VAL A 389 9.75 -0.19 -10.40
C VAL A 389 10.09 -0.29 -8.91
N SER A 390 10.97 0.58 -8.43
CA SER A 390 11.28 0.81 -7.02
C SER A 390 11.67 -0.50 -6.30
N SER A 391 10.98 -0.91 -5.23
CA SER A 391 11.29 -2.13 -4.48
C SER A 391 11.21 -3.41 -5.32
N GLY A 392 10.43 -3.43 -6.41
CA GLY A 392 10.45 -4.51 -7.40
C GLY A 392 11.80 -4.58 -8.12
N GLU A 393 12.40 -3.43 -8.45
CA GLU A 393 13.76 -3.37 -9.03
C GLU A 393 14.82 -3.75 -8.00
N LEU A 394 14.69 -3.29 -6.75
CA LEU A 394 15.61 -3.68 -5.68
C LEU A 394 15.62 -5.20 -5.48
N PHE A 395 14.45 -5.83 -5.41
CA PHE A 395 14.35 -7.28 -5.32
C PHE A 395 14.98 -7.96 -6.54
N THR A 396 14.76 -7.44 -7.75
CA THR A 396 15.38 -7.95 -8.98
C THR A 396 16.91 -7.88 -8.91
N MET A 397 17.48 -6.77 -8.42
CA MET A 397 18.93 -6.61 -8.25
C MET A 397 19.52 -7.59 -7.23
N LEU A 398 18.80 -7.90 -6.15
CA LEU A 398 19.21 -8.90 -5.17
C LEU A 398 19.10 -10.31 -5.75
N ALA A 399 17.97 -10.63 -6.36
CA ALA A 399 17.66 -11.95 -6.88
C ALA A 399 18.58 -12.38 -8.02
N ARG A 400 18.91 -11.48 -8.96
CA ARG A 400 19.77 -11.79 -10.11
C ARG A 400 21.21 -12.15 -9.75
N GLN A 401 21.64 -11.95 -8.50
CA GLN A 401 22.95 -12.40 -8.04
C GLN A 401 22.98 -13.91 -7.75
N SER A 402 21.82 -14.55 -7.67
CA SER A 402 21.70 -16.00 -7.45
C SER A 402 21.91 -16.76 -8.76
N ASP A 403 22.65 -17.89 -8.69
CA ASP A 403 22.85 -18.79 -9.81
C ASP A 403 21.56 -19.55 -10.24
N LYS A 404 20.53 -19.52 -9.39
CA LYS A 404 19.21 -20.12 -9.68
C LYS A 404 18.34 -19.21 -10.55
N VAL A 405 18.61 -17.88 -10.59
CA VAL A 405 17.70 -16.87 -11.13
C VAL A 405 18.12 -16.43 -12.51
N VAL A 406 17.17 -16.45 -13.43
CA VAL A 406 17.28 -15.82 -14.76
C VAL A 406 16.21 -14.74 -14.85
N VAL A 407 16.60 -13.49 -15.03
CA VAL A 407 15.69 -12.36 -15.23
C VAL A 407 15.20 -12.35 -16.67
N MET A 408 13.89 -12.36 -16.85
CA MET A 408 13.27 -12.45 -18.19
C MET A 408 12.19 -11.37 -18.36
N GLY A 409 11.87 -11.01 -19.59
CA GLY A 409 10.81 -10.06 -19.93
C GLY A 409 11.31 -8.85 -20.69
N ASN A 410 11.01 -7.66 -20.21
CA ASN A 410 11.47 -6.38 -20.76
C ASN A 410 12.25 -5.58 -19.71
N ASN A 411 12.87 -4.47 -20.11
CA ASN A 411 13.51 -3.57 -19.15
C ASN A 411 12.51 -3.13 -18.08
N SER A 412 12.99 -2.99 -16.86
CA SER A 412 12.21 -2.39 -15.77
C SER A 412 11.97 -0.88 -16.01
N GLY A 413 11.15 -0.27 -15.16
CA GLY A 413 10.76 1.12 -15.34
C GLY A 413 11.84 2.16 -15.03
N GLY A 414 12.92 1.80 -14.35
CA GLY A 414 13.99 2.73 -13.97
C GLY A 414 13.53 3.79 -12.98
N MET A 415 13.41 3.39 -11.71
CA MET A 415 12.88 4.25 -10.66
C MET A 415 13.38 3.77 -9.29
N MET A 416 14.74 3.72 -9.14
CA MET A 416 15.31 3.16 -7.91
C MET A 416 16.58 3.87 -7.43
N ASP A 417 17.16 4.79 -8.20
CA ASP A 417 18.39 5.50 -7.81
C ASP A 417 18.15 6.39 -6.57
N TYR A 418 16.94 6.89 -6.42
CA TYR A 418 16.52 7.70 -5.28
C TYR A 418 15.21 7.12 -4.70
N GLY A 419 15.10 7.08 -3.38
CA GLY A 419 13.97 6.42 -2.70
C GLY A 419 13.56 7.08 -1.40
N ASN A 420 12.85 6.34 -0.54
CA ASN A 420 12.28 6.83 0.72
C ASN A 420 11.50 8.13 0.52
N ILE A 421 10.32 7.99 -0.06
CA ILE A 421 9.52 9.09 -0.60
C ILE A 421 8.80 9.84 0.50
N LEU A 422 9.08 11.14 0.63
CA LEU A 422 8.37 12.06 1.49
C LEU A 422 7.37 12.91 0.70
N ARG A 423 6.18 13.18 1.28
CA ARG A 423 5.09 13.89 0.61
C ARG A 423 4.79 15.20 1.32
N TYR A 424 5.36 16.28 0.82
CA TYR A 424 5.21 17.63 1.38
C TYR A 424 3.90 18.28 0.95
N LYS A 425 3.22 18.93 1.90
CA LYS A 425 2.09 19.78 1.62
C LYS A 425 2.59 21.09 1.04
N THR A 426 1.89 21.64 0.05
CA THR A 426 2.07 23.01 -0.41
C THR A 426 1.01 23.93 0.21
N GLN A 427 1.11 25.21 -0.04
CA GLN A 427 0.07 26.18 0.34
C GLN A 427 -1.27 25.89 -0.34
N CYS A 428 -1.25 25.12 -1.43
CA CYS A 428 -2.43 24.62 -2.11
C CYS A 428 -2.78 23.22 -1.59
N SER A 429 -3.94 23.07 -0.97
CA SER A 429 -4.38 21.80 -0.37
C SER A 429 -4.53 20.64 -1.38
N THR A 430 -4.75 20.98 -2.67
CA THR A 430 -4.90 20.05 -3.78
C THR A 430 -3.56 19.58 -4.37
N ILE A 431 -2.45 20.27 -4.06
CA ILE A 431 -1.13 19.99 -4.61
C ILE A 431 -0.18 19.57 -3.48
N ARG A 432 0.47 18.44 -3.66
CA ARG A 432 1.59 17.98 -2.82
C ARG A 432 2.80 17.71 -3.70
N ILE A 433 3.99 17.85 -3.13
CA ILE A 433 5.23 17.46 -3.79
C ILE A 433 5.79 16.20 -3.13
N GLN A 434 6.11 15.24 -3.95
CA GLN A 434 6.76 13.99 -3.55
C GLN A 434 8.26 14.14 -3.80
N VAL A 435 9.08 13.95 -2.77
CA VAL A 435 10.52 14.17 -2.82
C VAL A 435 11.23 12.97 -2.22
N PRO A 436 12.13 12.29 -2.97
CA PRO A 436 12.98 11.23 -2.43
C PRO A 436 13.95 11.77 -1.39
N MET A 437 14.04 11.11 -0.25
CA MET A 437 14.96 11.44 0.83
C MET A 437 16.29 10.71 0.72
N ASP A 438 16.31 9.51 0.11
CA ASP A 438 17.45 8.63 0.02
C ASP A 438 18.05 8.60 -1.38
N ARG A 439 19.37 8.43 -1.43
CA ARG A 439 20.20 8.21 -2.60
C ARG A 439 20.89 6.86 -2.46
N MET A 440 20.81 6.02 -3.46
CA MET A 440 21.44 4.70 -3.43
C MET A 440 22.94 4.78 -3.74
N LEU A 441 23.74 4.06 -2.95
CA LEU A 441 25.20 4.15 -3.05
C LEU A 441 25.81 3.39 -4.25
N TRP A 442 25.04 2.59 -4.99
CA TRP A 442 25.53 2.06 -6.28
C TRP A 442 25.78 3.15 -7.32
N ILE A 443 25.17 4.33 -7.19
CA ILE A 443 25.41 5.49 -8.07
C ILE A 443 26.89 5.85 -8.11
N ASP A 444 27.62 5.71 -7.00
CA ASP A 444 29.05 6.01 -6.90
C ASP A 444 29.92 5.05 -7.74
N THR A 445 29.37 3.90 -8.14
CA THR A 445 30.02 2.96 -9.06
C THR A 445 29.83 3.32 -10.54
N GLY A 446 29.06 4.36 -10.83
CA GLY A 446 28.64 4.74 -12.18
C GLY A 446 27.47 3.94 -12.74
N PHE A 447 26.84 3.09 -11.93
CA PHE A 447 25.63 2.36 -12.30
C PHE A 447 24.39 3.19 -11.96
N PHE A 448 23.44 3.26 -12.90
CA PHE A 448 22.20 4.02 -12.75
C PHE A 448 21.03 3.18 -13.25
N VAL A 449 20.06 2.92 -12.35
CA VAL A 449 18.82 2.23 -12.68
C VAL A 449 17.85 3.16 -13.38
N ASP A 450 17.73 4.40 -12.92
CA ASP A 450 16.75 5.39 -13.42
C ASP A 450 16.97 5.75 -14.90
N LYS A 451 18.14 5.49 -15.44
CA LYS A 451 18.50 5.86 -16.80
C LYS A 451 17.82 5.01 -17.87
N GLU A 452 17.86 3.68 -17.68
CA GLU A 452 17.39 2.72 -18.69
C GLU A 452 16.55 1.56 -18.09
N GLY A 453 16.37 1.53 -16.77
CA GLY A 453 15.85 0.39 -16.04
C GLY A 453 16.85 -0.77 -15.96
N LEU A 454 16.43 -1.83 -15.30
CA LEU A 454 17.19 -3.09 -15.26
C LEU A 454 16.91 -3.88 -16.55
N LYS A 455 17.96 -4.27 -17.24
CA LYS A 455 17.83 -5.11 -18.43
C LYS A 455 17.65 -6.57 -18.02
N PRO A 456 16.69 -7.29 -18.61
CA PRO A 456 16.57 -8.73 -18.38
C PRO A 456 17.75 -9.47 -19.02
N ASP A 457 18.02 -10.68 -18.53
CA ASP A 457 19.00 -11.59 -19.14
C ASP A 457 18.46 -12.19 -20.45
N VAL A 458 17.12 -12.30 -20.53
CA VAL A 458 16.40 -12.82 -21.69
C VAL A 458 15.19 -11.96 -21.99
N TYR A 459 15.17 -11.32 -23.14
CA TYR A 459 13.96 -10.64 -23.64
C TYR A 459 12.93 -11.66 -24.11
N LEU A 460 11.68 -11.48 -23.66
CA LEU A 460 10.54 -12.32 -24.04
C LEU A 460 9.57 -11.56 -24.93
N GLN A 461 8.86 -12.29 -25.80
CA GLN A 461 7.77 -11.69 -26.59
C GLN A 461 6.56 -11.44 -25.71
N VAL A 462 5.81 -10.37 -25.97
CA VAL A 462 4.70 -9.88 -25.14
C VAL A 462 3.58 -10.91 -24.90
N ASN A 463 3.39 -11.87 -25.82
CA ASN A 463 2.35 -12.89 -25.72
C ASN A 463 2.86 -14.17 -25.01
N ASN A 464 2.04 -14.75 -24.14
CA ASN A 464 2.31 -16.05 -23.48
C ASN A 464 3.62 -16.09 -22.68
N LEU A 465 3.93 -15.02 -21.96
CA LEU A 465 5.19 -14.88 -21.19
C LEU A 465 5.39 -15.98 -20.16
N ILE A 466 4.33 -16.42 -19.48
CA ILE A 466 4.39 -17.51 -18.48
C ILE A 466 4.77 -18.82 -19.17
N GLU A 467 4.15 -19.16 -20.29
CA GLU A 467 4.45 -20.35 -21.08
C GLU A 467 5.90 -20.33 -21.58
N GLN A 468 6.36 -19.21 -22.10
CA GLN A 468 7.76 -19.07 -22.54
C GLN A 468 8.75 -19.25 -21.37
N ALA A 469 8.39 -18.75 -20.17
CA ALA A 469 9.22 -18.93 -18.98
C ALA A 469 9.24 -20.40 -18.53
N ILE A 470 8.09 -21.09 -18.52
CA ILE A 470 8.01 -22.53 -18.22
C ILE A 470 8.89 -23.35 -19.19
N ASP A 471 8.77 -23.09 -20.48
CA ASP A 471 9.56 -23.79 -21.53
C ASP A 471 11.07 -23.60 -21.35
N ARG A 472 11.49 -22.43 -20.85
CA ARG A 472 12.90 -22.16 -20.58
C ARG A 472 13.41 -22.80 -19.30
N LEU A 473 12.60 -22.88 -18.27
CA LEU A 473 12.95 -23.55 -17.02
C LEU A 473 13.16 -25.07 -17.23
N LYS A 474 12.43 -25.68 -18.19
CA LYS A 474 12.53 -27.11 -18.52
C LYS A 474 13.78 -27.47 -19.36
N LYS A 475 14.43 -26.49 -19.93
CA LYS A 475 15.70 -26.65 -20.68
C LYS A 475 16.90 -26.52 -19.75
#